data_419cbfdc785c4251fb4569864cf3a0f5
#
_entry.id   419cbfdc785c4251fb4569864cf3a0f5
#
_cell.length_a   1.000
_cell.length_b   1.000
_cell.length_c   1.000
_cell.angle_alpha   90.00
_cell.angle_beta   90.00
_cell.angle_gamma   90.00
#
_symmetry.space_group_name_H-M   'P 1'
#
loop_
_entity.id
_entity.type
_entity.pdbx_description
1 polymer ?
#
loop_
_entity_poly.entity_id
_entity_poly.type
_entity_poly.pdbx_seq_one_letter_code
_entity_poly.pdbx_strand_id
1 'polypeptide(L)'
;MAVVTPDDEMTARVGSNRHSTFEIGSISKGLTGMLYRNAVERGLVSSTTILGELLPLEGYGEVGSVTLESLATHRSGLPGLPPGMHPLRRTLGFWIRGENPYGDSLAGLLDQTHAVRVGAPRPRYSNLGFQLLGHAVAEAAGSSYAQLLHDVLGPEFSTPARVADLGPADLTGFDRFGRPMQPWVGEAIAPAGGIRSTIDTMRSLLRSLLDGTSPGMSALDPTAKFTPRVGIGAAWITLEHNGRSITWHNGSTGGFSSWIGLDRAAGTGVVVLTAVHRSVDRQGFRILEEFATRAR
;
A
#
# COMPACT_ATOMS: atom_id res chain seq x y z
N MET A 1 1.30 6.34 -16.93
CA MET A 1 -0.08 6.33 -16.45
C MET A 1 -0.92 5.36 -17.24
N ALA A 2 -1.98 4.84 -16.64
CA ALA A 2 -3.00 4.08 -17.38
C ALA A 2 -4.39 4.55 -16.99
N VAL A 3 -5.32 4.43 -17.91
CA VAL A 3 -6.76 4.74 -17.76
C VAL A 3 -7.54 3.52 -18.24
N VAL A 4 -8.54 3.14 -17.48
CA VAL A 4 -9.49 2.08 -17.81
C VAL A 4 -10.89 2.67 -17.78
N THR A 5 -11.64 2.46 -18.85
CA THR A 5 -13.05 2.84 -18.98
C THR A 5 -13.88 1.60 -19.32
N PRO A 6 -15.22 1.66 -19.35
CA PRO A 6 -16.01 0.52 -19.81
C PRO A 6 -15.64 0.03 -21.20
N ASP A 7 -15.26 0.94 -22.10
CA ASP A 7 -15.09 0.65 -23.53
C ASP A 7 -13.62 0.56 -23.96
N ASP A 8 -12.64 1.07 -23.16
CA ASP A 8 -11.25 1.19 -23.60
C ASP A 8 -10.24 1.12 -22.45
N GLU A 9 -8.99 0.75 -22.79
CA GLU A 9 -7.83 0.76 -21.91
C GLU A 9 -6.67 1.50 -22.56
N MET A 10 -6.19 2.54 -21.92
CA MET A 10 -5.10 3.36 -22.44
C MET A 10 -3.90 3.31 -21.52
N THR A 11 -2.71 3.29 -22.10
CA THR A 11 -1.45 3.42 -21.35
C THR A 11 -0.54 4.45 -22.02
N ALA A 12 -0.05 5.40 -21.27
CA ALA A 12 0.96 6.37 -21.70
C ALA A 12 2.23 6.23 -20.85
N ARG A 13 3.39 6.22 -21.50
CA ARG A 13 4.72 6.12 -20.87
C ARG A 13 5.61 7.26 -21.35
N VAL A 14 6.37 7.84 -20.43
CA VAL A 14 7.38 8.86 -20.72
C VAL A 14 8.64 8.49 -19.97
N GLY A 15 9.75 8.34 -20.67
CA GLY A 15 11.06 7.98 -20.07
C GLY A 15 11.12 6.57 -19.46
N SER A 16 10.14 5.70 -19.75
CA SER A 16 10.07 4.31 -19.28
C SER A 16 9.54 3.39 -20.37
N ASN A 17 9.74 2.09 -20.22
CA ASN A 17 9.21 1.07 -21.13
C ASN A 17 8.17 0.16 -20.42
N ARG A 18 7.65 -0.84 -21.15
CA ARG A 18 6.62 -1.75 -20.62
C ARG A 18 7.10 -2.63 -19.45
N HIS A 19 8.40 -2.85 -19.33
CA HIS A 19 9.00 -3.68 -18.28
C HIS A 19 9.48 -2.88 -17.09
N SER A 20 9.51 -1.54 -17.20
CA SER A 20 9.97 -0.67 -16.11
C SER A 20 9.09 -0.82 -14.88
N THR A 21 9.69 -1.16 -13.74
CA THR A 21 9.01 -1.27 -12.47
C THR A 21 9.21 0.00 -11.62
N PHE A 22 8.16 0.38 -10.93
CA PHE A 22 8.10 1.53 -10.03
C PHE A 22 7.82 1.07 -8.61
N GLU A 23 8.40 1.71 -7.62
CA GLU A 23 7.90 1.61 -6.25
C GLU A 23 6.50 2.23 -6.21
N ILE A 24 5.50 1.44 -5.81
CA ILE A 24 4.12 1.94 -5.69
C ILE A 24 3.83 2.59 -4.33
N GLY A 25 4.83 2.59 -3.44
CA GLY A 25 4.72 3.21 -2.13
C GLY A 25 3.50 2.72 -1.36
N SER A 26 2.78 3.63 -0.74
CA SER A 26 1.63 3.27 0.12
C SER A 26 0.43 2.66 -0.60
N ILE A 27 0.39 2.59 -1.94
CA ILE A 27 -0.58 1.74 -2.66
C ILE A 27 -0.40 0.27 -2.24
N SER A 28 0.81 -0.14 -1.83
CA SER A 28 1.07 -1.44 -1.20
C SER A 28 0.10 -1.79 -0.08
N LYS A 29 -0.34 -0.79 0.71
CA LYS A 29 -1.34 -1.00 1.76
C LYS A 29 -2.70 -1.41 1.20
N GLY A 30 -3.09 -0.85 0.05
CA GLY A 30 -4.31 -1.25 -0.64
C GLY A 30 -4.27 -2.72 -1.03
N LEU A 31 -3.12 -3.19 -1.57
CA LEU A 31 -2.92 -4.60 -1.90
C LEU A 31 -2.91 -5.47 -0.63
N THR A 32 -2.22 -5.05 0.42
CA THR A 32 -2.24 -5.75 1.72
C THR A 32 -3.65 -5.83 2.31
N GLY A 33 -4.44 -4.77 2.16
CA GLY A 33 -5.86 -4.76 2.54
C GLY A 33 -6.68 -5.79 1.77
N MET A 34 -6.40 -5.95 0.47
CA MET A 34 -7.04 -6.99 -0.36
C MET A 34 -6.62 -8.40 0.10
N LEU A 35 -5.32 -8.63 0.39
CA LEU A 35 -4.85 -9.90 0.95
C LEU A 35 -5.55 -10.22 2.29
N TYR A 36 -5.69 -9.22 3.17
CA TYR A 36 -6.40 -9.38 4.43
C TYR A 36 -7.87 -9.76 4.21
N ARG A 37 -8.61 -9.06 3.34
CA ARG A 37 -10.01 -9.37 3.04
C ARG A 37 -10.16 -10.74 2.38
N ASN A 38 -9.27 -11.10 1.47
CA ASN A 38 -9.23 -12.45 0.90
C ASN A 38 -9.02 -13.53 1.97
N ALA A 39 -8.14 -13.29 2.94
CA ALA A 39 -7.94 -14.22 4.07
C ALA A 39 -9.20 -14.34 4.95
N VAL A 40 -9.93 -13.24 5.17
CA VAL A 40 -11.24 -13.26 5.87
C VAL A 40 -12.28 -14.03 5.06
N GLU A 41 -12.39 -13.78 3.77
CA GLU A 41 -13.32 -14.46 2.85
C GLU A 41 -13.06 -15.97 2.78
N ARG A 42 -11.80 -16.40 2.92
CA ARG A 42 -11.39 -17.81 2.97
C ARG A 42 -11.49 -18.42 4.37
N GLY A 43 -11.86 -17.65 5.39
CA GLY A 43 -11.96 -18.14 6.78
C GLY A 43 -10.61 -18.41 7.46
N LEU A 44 -9.50 -17.91 6.94
CA LEU A 44 -8.16 -18.04 7.54
C LEU A 44 -8.02 -17.16 8.78
N VAL A 45 -8.67 -16.00 8.76
CA VAL A 45 -8.73 -15.02 9.87
C VAL A 45 -10.12 -14.40 9.93
N SER A 46 -10.40 -13.68 11.01
CA SER A 46 -11.61 -12.87 11.17
C SER A 46 -11.29 -11.39 11.44
N SER A 47 -12.30 -10.54 11.46
CA SER A 47 -12.14 -9.12 11.84
C SER A 47 -11.70 -8.94 13.31
N THR A 48 -11.97 -9.93 14.15
CA THR A 48 -11.63 -9.93 15.59
C THR A 48 -10.32 -10.67 15.89
N THR A 49 -9.71 -11.36 14.94
CA THR A 49 -8.40 -12.00 15.11
C THR A 49 -7.37 -10.94 15.54
N ILE A 50 -6.60 -11.25 16.56
CA ILE A 50 -5.58 -10.34 17.13
C ILE A 50 -4.17 -10.74 16.68
N LEU A 51 -3.24 -9.79 16.70
CA LEU A 51 -1.85 -10.02 16.26
C LEU A 51 -1.17 -11.14 17.02
N GLY A 52 -1.40 -11.28 18.32
CA GLY A 52 -0.78 -12.31 19.17
C GLY A 52 -1.24 -13.73 18.90
N GLU A 53 -2.31 -13.94 18.13
CA GLU A 53 -2.71 -15.27 17.65
C GLU A 53 -1.86 -15.74 16.46
N LEU A 54 -1.19 -14.82 15.78
CA LEU A 54 -0.49 -15.06 14.50
C LEU A 54 1.01 -14.77 14.56
N LEU A 55 1.42 -13.78 15.34
CA LEU A 55 2.82 -13.38 15.43
C LEU A 55 3.37 -13.68 16.84
N PRO A 56 4.66 -14.00 16.98
CA PRO A 56 5.29 -14.30 18.28
C PRO A 56 5.47 -13.01 19.08
N LEU A 57 4.37 -12.55 19.69
CA LEU A 57 4.28 -11.29 20.45
C LEU A 57 4.07 -11.54 21.95
N GLU A 58 4.43 -12.72 22.48
CA GLU A 58 4.40 -12.99 23.91
C GLU A 58 5.28 -12.00 24.66
N GLY A 59 4.71 -11.31 25.64
CA GLY A 59 5.42 -10.29 26.42
C GLY A 59 5.52 -8.91 25.77
N TYR A 60 4.90 -8.70 24.57
CA TYR A 60 4.92 -7.41 23.87
C TYR A 60 3.77 -6.46 24.32
N GLY A 61 3.28 -6.62 25.53
CA GLY A 61 2.24 -5.76 26.09
C GLY A 61 0.93 -5.77 25.30
N GLU A 62 0.36 -4.59 25.07
CA GLU A 62 -0.95 -4.45 24.40
C GLU A 62 -0.91 -4.66 22.87
N VAL A 63 0.28 -4.72 22.25
CA VAL A 63 0.40 -4.87 20.78
C VAL A 63 -0.21 -6.19 20.32
N GLY A 64 0.00 -7.29 21.07
CA GLY A 64 -0.59 -8.59 20.78
C GLY A 64 -2.11 -8.59 20.74
N SER A 65 -2.77 -7.70 21.46
CA SER A 65 -4.24 -7.61 21.54
C SER A 65 -4.87 -6.76 20.42
N VAL A 66 -4.07 -6.18 19.54
CA VAL A 66 -4.55 -5.34 18.43
C VAL A 66 -5.20 -6.21 17.36
N THR A 67 -6.45 -5.90 16.97
CA THR A 67 -7.18 -6.66 15.96
C THR A 67 -6.73 -6.32 14.54
N LEU A 68 -6.79 -7.29 13.61
CA LEU A 68 -6.45 -7.09 12.20
C LEU A 68 -7.33 -6.02 11.54
N GLU A 69 -8.63 -5.95 11.87
CA GLU A 69 -9.54 -4.92 11.36
C GLU A 69 -9.13 -3.51 11.78
N SER A 70 -8.68 -3.34 13.02
CA SER A 70 -8.22 -2.04 13.52
C SER A 70 -6.93 -1.57 12.83
N LEU A 71 -6.06 -2.50 12.44
CA LEU A 71 -4.88 -2.23 11.62
C LEU A 71 -5.29 -1.81 10.20
N ALA A 72 -6.14 -2.60 9.55
CA ALA A 72 -6.60 -2.38 8.17
C ALA A 72 -7.31 -1.03 8.00
N THR A 73 -8.01 -0.56 9.03
CA THR A 73 -8.73 0.72 9.04
C THR A 73 -7.96 1.87 9.68
N HIS A 74 -6.67 1.69 9.99
CA HIS A 74 -5.83 2.70 10.67
C HIS A 74 -6.38 3.19 12.01
N ARG A 75 -7.02 2.31 12.79
CA ARG A 75 -7.65 2.63 14.09
C ARG A 75 -7.07 1.84 15.27
N SER A 76 -5.91 1.22 15.07
CA SER A 76 -5.28 0.31 16.02
C SER A 76 -4.68 0.99 17.26
N GLY A 77 -4.53 2.31 17.26
CA GLY A 77 -3.79 3.02 18.31
C GLY A 77 -2.26 2.93 18.17
N LEU A 78 -1.74 2.17 17.20
CA LEU A 78 -0.30 2.07 16.96
C LEU A 78 0.30 3.38 16.44
N PRO A 79 1.59 3.65 16.72
CA PRO A 79 2.30 4.80 16.15
C PRO A 79 2.41 4.68 14.63
N GLY A 80 2.63 5.82 13.97
CA GLY A 80 2.79 5.87 12.50
C GLY A 80 3.99 5.10 11.98
N LEU A 81 5.07 5.06 12.76
CA LEU A 81 6.36 4.46 12.41
C LEU A 81 6.85 3.55 13.54
N PRO A 82 7.68 2.54 13.25
CA PRO A 82 8.35 1.74 14.28
C PRO A 82 9.23 2.63 15.19
N PRO A 83 9.34 2.32 16.49
CA PRO A 83 10.14 3.12 17.44
C PRO A 83 11.62 3.19 17.11
N GLY A 84 12.20 2.14 16.55
CA GLY A 84 13.61 2.08 16.13
C GLY A 84 13.95 2.99 14.94
N MET A 85 12.94 3.58 14.29
CA MET A 85 13.14 4.70 13.39
C MET A 85 13.42 5.96 14.21
N HIS A 86 14.63 6.06 14.80
CA HIS A 86 15.09 7.29 15.46
C HIS A 86 14.84 8.47 14.54
N PRO A 87 13.82 9.33 14.82
CA PRO A 87 13.34 10.30 13.83
C PRO A 87 14.42 11.26 13.36
N LEU A 88 15.37 11.62 14.23
CA LEU A 88 16.45 12.54 13.89
C LEU A 88 17.50 11.91 12.97
N ARG A 89 18.00 10.70 13.27
CA ARG A 89 19.13 10.12 12.54
C ARG A 89 18.72 9.53 11.18
N ARG A 90 17.60 8.77 11.12
CA ARG A 90 17.09 8.21 9.86
C ARG A 90 16.45 9.30 8.98
N THR A 91 15.78 10.30 9.58
CA THR A 91 15.28 11.46 8.86
C THR A 91 16.42 12.28 8.27
N LEU A 92 17.50 12.50 9.00
CA LEU A 92 18.68 13.21 8.50
C LEU A 92 19.37 12.42 7.37
N GLY A 93 19.54 11.10 7.53
CA GLY A 93 20.07 10.21 6.49
C GLY A 93 19.20 10.24 5.21
N PHE A 94 17.90 10.16 5.36
CA PHE A 94 16.94 10.27 4.25
C PHE A 94 17.06 11.63 3.53
N TRP A 95 17.01 12.75 4.26
CA TRP A 95 17.05 14.09 3.66
C TRP A 95 18.42 14.47 3.08
N ILE A 96 19.52 14.08 3.74
CA ILE A 96 20.88 14.47 3.30
C ILE A 96 21.45 13.48 2.30
N ARG A 97 21.29 12.16 2.53
CA ARG A 97 21.93 11.10 1.74
C ARG A 97 20.96 10.30 0.88
N GLY A 98 19.66 10.52 0.98
CA GLY A 98 18.64 9.77 0.24
C GLY A 98 18.50 8.31 0.69
N GLU A 99 18.88 7.99 1.92
CA GLU A 99 18.91 6.62 2.45
C GLU A 99 17.51 6.02 2.62
N ASN A 100 17.42 4.70 2.42
CA ASN A 100 16.21 3.95 2.75
C ASN A 100 16.03 3.87 4.28
N PRO A 101 14.93 4.40 4.84
CA PRO A 101 14.72 4.34 6.29
C PRO A 101 14.16 2.99 6.78
N TYR A 102 13.80 2.05 5.90
CA TYR A 102 12.98 0.88 6.19
C TYR A 102 13.65 -0.48 5.91
N GLY A 103 14.96 -0.58 5.89
CA GLY A 103 15.71 -1.80 5.52
C GLY A 103 15.66 -2.94 6.56
N ASP A 104 14.67 -2.99 7.44
CA ASP A 104 14.60 -3.98 8.52
C ASP A 104 14.05 -5.34 8.01
N SER A 105 14.49 -6.45 8.67
CA SER A 105 13.88 -7.76 8.56
C SER A 105 12.59 -7.84 9.37
N LEU A 106 11.78 -8.90 9.17
CA LEU A 106 10.60 -9.14 10.01
C LEU A 106 10.99 -9.28 11.49
N ALA A 107 12.05 -10.02 11.81
CA ALA A 107 12.52 -10.17 13.19
C ALA A 107 12.88 -8.82 13.80
N GLY A 108 13.62 -7.97 13.07
CA GLY A 108 13.95 -6.61 13.52
C GLY A 108 12.72 -5.71 13.69
N LEU A 109 11.68 -5.88 12.87
CA LEU A 109 10.40 -5.20 13.06
C LEU A 109 9.72 -5.66 14.35
N LEU A 110 9.64 -6.96 14.59
CA LEU A 110 9.03 -7.52 15.80
C LEU A 110 9.77 -7.02 17.06
N ASP A 111 11.09 -7.10 17.09
CA ASP A 111 11.88 -6.57 18.23
C ASP A 111 11.55 -5.11 18.56
N GLN A 112 11.35 -4.27 17.55
CA GLN A 112 10.97 -2.87 17.75
C GLN A 112 9.58 -2.71 18.40
N THR A 113 8.68 -3.67 18.23
CA THR A 113 7.34 -3.60 18.80
C THR A 113 7.29 -3.75 20.31
N HIS A 114 8.33 -4.30 20.97
CA HIS A 114 8.45 -4.35 22.44
C HIS A 114 8.31 -2.97 23.10
N ALA A 115 8.83 -1.93 22.44
CA ALA A 115 8.79 -0.57 22.97
C ALA A 115 7.53 0.21 22.59
N VAL A 116 6.60 -0.43 21.87
CA VAL A 116 5.39 0.25 21.38
C VAL A 116 4.33 0.29 22.48
N ARG A 117 3.81 1.50 22.73
CA ARG A 117 2.59 1.71 23.51
C ARG A 117 1.41 1.88 22.57
N VAL A 118 0.36 1.12 22.82
CA VAL A 118 -0.90 1.25 22.07
C VAL A 118 -1.68 2.43 22.66
N GLY A 119 -2.02 3.39 21.81
CA GLY A 119 -2.82 4.55 22.20
C GLY A 119 -4.32 4.31 22.00
N ALA A 120 -5.11 5.36 22.16
CA ALA A 120 -6.55 5.28 21.91
C ALA A 120 -6.85 4.87 20.46
N PRO A 121 -7.89 4.05 20.21
CA PRO A 121 -8.31 3.57 18.90
C PRO A 121 -8.99 4.68 18.09
N ARG A 122 -8.20 5.59 17.54
CA ARG A 122 -8.64 6.71 16.70
C ARG A 122 -7.97 6.65 15.32
N PRO A 123 -8.58 7.25 14.28
CA PRO A 123 -7.97 7.30 12.95
C PRO A 123 -6.57 7.91 13.01
N ARG A 124 -5.57 7.11 12.68
CA ARG A 124 -4.17 7.53 12.61
C ARG A 124 -3.42 6.64 11.62
N TYR A 125 -2.97 7.23 10.52
CA TYR A 125 -2.19 6.53 9.52
C TYR A 125 -0.95 5.87 10.13
N SER A 126 -0.77 4.57 9.89
CA SER A 126 0.31 3.78 10.50
C SER A 126 0.97 2.84 9.46
N ASN A 127 2.24 3.10 9.16
CA ASN A 127 3.08 2.15 8.42
C ASN A 127 3.35 0.90 9.27
N LEU A 128 3.66 1.09 10.56
CA LEU A 128 3.86 -0.02 11.48
C LEU A 128 2.65 -0.97 11.49
N GLY A 129 1.43 -0.41 11.55
CA GLY A 129 0.22 -1.21 11.56
C GLY A 129 0.09 -2.09 10.31
N PHE A 130 0.41 -1.56 9.13
CA PHE A 130 0.34 -2.32 7.88
C PHE A 130 1.50 -3.30 7.69
N GLN A 131 2.69 -2.99 8.21
CA GLN A 131 3.79 -3.96 8.28
C GLN A 131 3.34 -5.20 9.07
N LEU A 132 2.80 -5.00 10.28
CA LEU A 132 2.33 -6.09 11.13
C LEU A 132 1.13 -6.82 10.50
N LEU A 133 0.15 -6.09 9.93
CA LEU A 133 -1.02 -6.69 9.27
C LEU A 133 -0.61 -7.66 8.16
N GLY A 134 0.27 -7.23 7.24
CA GLY A 134 0.65 -8.06 6.10
C GLY A 134 1.39 -9.33 6.52
N HIS A 135 2.30 -9.23 7.50
CA HIS A 135 3.01 -10.39 8.01
C HIS A 135 2.09 -11.32 8.82
N ALA A 136 1.15 -10.79 9.59
CA ALA A 136 0.16 -11.61 10.30
C ALA A 136 -0.76 -12.38 9.34
N VAL A 137 -1.21 -11.74 8.26
CA VAL A 137 -2.02 -12.42 7.23
C VAL A 137 -1.21 -13.47 6.48
N ALA A 138 0.06 -13.23 6.22
CA ALA A 138 0.96 -14.20 5.60
C ALA A 138 1.18 -15.42 6.50
N GLU A 139 1.37 -15.20 7.80
CA GLU A 139 1.48 -16.28 8.80
C GLU A 139 0.20 -17.12 8.84
N ALA A 140 -0.97 -16.49 8.87
CA ALA A 140 -2.26 -17.20 8.81
C ALA A 140 -2.43 -18.04 7.54
N ALA A 141 -1.78 -17.64 6.44
CA ALA A 141 -1.75 -18.38 5.18
C ALA A 141 -0.63 -19.45 5.12
N GLY A 142 0.21 -19.56 6.15
CA GLY A 142 1.35 -20.47 6.20
C GLY A 142 2.44 -20.15 5.17
N SER A 143 2.64 -18.85 4.83
CA SER A 143 3.57 -18.42 3.79
C SER A 143 4.31 -17.13 4.15
N SER A 144 5.31 -16.74 3.35
CA SER A 144 5.87 -15.40 3.44
C SER A 144 4.92 -14.36 2.82
N TYR A 145 5.07 -13.08 3.18
CA TYR A 145 4.28 -12.02 2.56
C TYR A 145 4.49 -11.94 1.04
N ALA A 146 5.72 -12.11 0.57
CA ALA A 146 6.04 -12.14 -0.85
C ALA A 146 5.31 -13.27 -1.59
N GLN A 147 5.30 -14.47 -0.99
CA GLN A 147 4.60 -15.63 -1.56
C GLN A 147 3.09 -15.43 -1.56
N LEU A 148 2.52 -14.95 -0.45
CA LEU A 148 1.07 -14.66 -0.38
C LEU A 148 0.65 -13.63 -1.43
N LEU A 149 1.42 -12.56 -1.61
CA LEU A 149 1.16 -11.53 -2.62
C LEU A 149 1.16 -12.14 -4.03
N HIS A 150 2.17 -12.95 -4.34
CA HIS A 150 2.30 -13.67 -5.61
C HIS A 150 1.10 -14.61 -5.86
N ASP A 151 0.74 -15.42 -4.87
CA ASP A 151 -0.30 -16.46 -5.03
C ASP A 151 -1.70 -15.87 -5.18
N VAL A 152 -1.96 -14.71 -4.57
CA VAL A 152 -3.29 -14.09 -4.55
C VAL A 152 -3.45 -13.03 -5.63
N LEU A 153 -2.45 -12.18 -5.86
CA LEU A 153 -2.53 -11.03 -6.77
C LEU A 153 -1.66 -11.15 -8.02
N GLY A 154 -0.81 -12.17 -8.09
CA GLY A 154 0.01 -12.46 -9.26
C GLY A 154 1.52 -12.18 -9.08
N PRO A 155 2.35 -12.85 -9.90
CA PRO A 155 3.81 -12.80 -9.81
C PRO A 155 4.41 -11.47 -10.28
N GLU A 156 3.63 -10.60 -10.90
CA GLU A 156 4.09 -9.32 -11.43
C GLU A 156 4.27 -8.24 -10.34
N PHE A 157 3.84 -8.54 -9.10
CA PHE A 157 4.11 -7.72 -7.94
C PHE A 157 5.35 -8.23 -7.22
N SER A 158 6.41 -7.42 -7.14
CA SER A 158 7.65 -7.80 -6.47
C SER A 158 7.87 -7.05 -5.18
N THR A 159 8.52 -7.72 -4.22
CA THR A 159 8.86 -7.19 -2.90
C THR A 159 10.32 -7.46 -2.59
N PRO A 160 11.28 -6.74 -3.22
CA PRO A 160 12.70 -6.96 -3.01
C PRO A 160 13.07 -6.73 -1.55
N ALA A 161 13.73 -7.72 -0.94
CA ALA A 161 14.19 -7.64 0.45
C ALA A 161 15.51 -6.87 0.56
N ARG A 162 16.32 -6.86 -0.50
CA ARG A 162 17.63 -6.22 -0.55
C ARG A 162 17.86 -5.52 -1.88
N VAL A 163 18.78 -4.58 -1.90
CA VAL A 163 19.18 -3.88 -3.15
C VAL A 163 19.71 -4.87 -4.21
N ALA A 164 20.36 -5.95 -3.77
CA ALA A 164 20.86 -6.99 -4.67
C ALA A 164 19.76 -7.79 -5.40
N ASP A 165 18.52 -7.72 -4.92
CA ASP A 165 17.36 -8.39 -5.53
C ASP A 165 16.76 -7.56 -6.69
N LEU A 166 17.24 -6.32 -6.89
CA LEU A 166 16.81 -5.45 -7.97
C LEU A 166 17.50 -5.78 -9.29
N GLY A 167 16.74 -5.70 -10.37
CA GLY A 167 17.21 -5.96 -11.73
C GLY A 167 17.19 -4.72 -12.64
N PRO A 168 17.56 -4.89 -13.92
CA PRO A 168 17.62 -3.79 -14.88
C PRO A 168 16.28 -3.11 -15.18
N ALA A 169 15.17 -3.79 -14.89
CA ALA A 169 13.82 -3.25 -15.06
C ALA A 169 13.41 -2.31 -13.92
N ASP A 170 14.09 -2.40 -12.77
CA ASP A 170 13.78 -1.60 -11.59
C ASP A 170 14.33 -0.19 -11.74
N LEU A 171 13.42 0.78 -11.87
CA LEU A 171 13.82 2.18 -12.06
C LEU A 171 14.47 2.73 -10.78
N THR A 172 15.44 3.62 -10.99
CA THR A 172 15.93 4.51 -9.94
C THR A 172 14.95 5.65 -9.75
N GLY A 173 14.56 5.92 -8.52
CA GLY A 173 13.73 7.05 -8.17
C GLY A 173 14.56 8.29 -7.83
N PHE A 174 13.95 9.47 -8.01
CA PHE A 174 14.61 10.76 -7.79
C PHE A 174 13.80 11.64 -6.84
N ASP A 175 14.48 12.43 -6.02
CA ASP A 175 13.82 13.49 -5.28
C ASP A 175 13.35 14.63 -6.22
N ARG A 176 12.66 15.62 -5.67
CA ARG A 176 12.15 16.76 -6.46
C ARG A 176 13.22 17.64 -7.09
N PHE A 177 14.49 17.46 -6.72
CA PHE A 177 15.63 18.20 -7.23
C PHE A 177 16.47 17.38 -8.23
N GLY A 178 16.05 16.15 -8.55
CA GLY A 178 16.74 15.26 -9.48
C GLY A 178 17.87 14.44 -8.86
N ARG A 179 17.98 14.39 -7.53
CA ARG A 179 18.95 13.55 -6.84
C ARG A 179 18.44 12.11 -6.76
N PRO A 180 19.25 11.09 -7.13
CA PRO A 180 18.85 9.69 -7.01
C PRO A 180 18.66 9.32 -5.52
N MET A 181 17.63 8.56 -5.24
CA MET A 181 17.29 8.08 -3.91
C MET A 181 17.52 6.59 -3.80
N GLN A 182 17.90 6.12 -2.62
CA GLN A 182 18.01 4.68 -2.37
C GLN A 182 16.63 4.03 -2.49
N PRO A 183 16.55 2.84 -3.10
CA PRO A 183 15.29 2.12 -3.25
C PRO A 183 14.74 1.67 -1.89
N TRP A 184 13.43 1.72 -1.73
CA TRP A 184 12.76 1.18 -0.56
C TRP A 184 12.63 -0.33 -0.70
N VAL A 185 13.58 -1.03 -0.14
CA VAL A 185 13.65 -2.49 -0.05
C VAL A 185 13.68 -2.90 1.42
N GLY A 186 13.23 -4.09 1.72
CA GLY A 186 13.18 -4.64 3.07
C GLY A 186 11.97 -5.54 3.25
N GLU A 187 12.16 -6.63 3.96
CA GLU A 187 11.09 -7.58 4.26
C GLU A 187 9.97 -6.90 5.06
N ALA A 188 10.34 -6.19 6.12
CA ALA A 188 9.38 -5.56 7.03
C ALA A 188 8.48 -4.53 6.33
N ILE A 189 9.02 -3.72 5.41
CA ILE A 189 8.26 -2.64 4.75
C ILE A 189 7.37 -3.13 3.60
N ALA A 190 7.59 -4.33 3.07
CA ALA A 190 6.88 -4.84 1.91
C ALA A 190 5.35 -4.61 1.98
N PRO A 191 4.64 -4.96 3.09
CA PRO A 191 3.19 -4.76 3.19
C PRO A 191 2.74 -3.30 3.24
N ALA A 192 3.61 -2.39 3.65
CA ALA A 192 3.27 -0.99 3.89
C ALA A 192 3.75 -0.02 2.81
N GLY A 193 4.71 -0.44 1.96
CA GLY A 193 5.28 0.49 0.99
C GLY A 193 6.40 -0.05 0.11
N GLY A 194 6.78 -1.33 0.23
CA GLY A 194 7.91 -1.93 -0.48
C GLY A 194 7.55 -2.71 -1.75
N ILE A 195 6.31 -2.66 -2.22
CA ILE A 195 5.91 -3.34 -3.46
C ILE A 195 6.37 -2.52 -4.68
N ARG A 196 6.84 -3.24 -5.69
CA ARG A 196 7.15 -2.70 -7.02
C ARG A 196 6.25 -3.35 -8.08
N SER A 197 5.89 -2.58 -9.09
CA SER A 197 5.05 -3.06 -10.19
C SER A 197 5.25 -2.25 -11.46
N THR A 198 4.82 -2.79 -12.59
CA THR A 198 4.78 -2.07 -13.87
C THR A 198 3.46 -1.31 -14.03
N ILE A 199 3.42 -0.37 -14.97
CA ILE A 199 2.17 0.32 -15.29
C ILE A 199 1.13 -0.61 -15.91
N ASP A 200 1.56 -1.64 -16.65
CA ASP A 200 0.65 -2.60 -17.28
C ASP A 200 0.03 -3.53 -16.23
N THR A 201 0.79 -4.01 -15.25
CA THR A 201 0.27 -4.78 -14.12
C THR A 201 -0.73 -3.97 -13.31
N MET A 202 -0.41 -2.70 -13.03
CA MET A 202 -1.32 -1.82 -12.30
C MET A 202 -2.61 -1.51 -13.11
N ARG A 203 -2.52 -1.45 -14.44
CA ARG A 203 -3.70 -1.34 -15.32
C ARG A 203 -4.57 -2.60 -15.24
N SER A 204 -3.96 -3.79 -15.30
CA SER A 204 -4.69 -5.07 -15.16
C SER A 204 -5.37 -5.19 -13.80
N LEU A 205 -4.68 -4.78 -12.72
CA LEU A 205 -5.29 -4.68 -11.40
C LEU A 205 -6.49 -3.73 -11.42
N LEU A 206 -6.33 -2.53 -12.01
CA LEU A 206 -7.39 -1.54 -12.10
C LEU A 206 -8.63 -2.09 -12.84
N ARG A 207 -8.43 -2.84 -13.93
CA ARG A 207 -9.51 -3.54 -14.65
C ARG A 207 -10.21 -4.55 -13.74
N SER A 208 -9.47 -5.44 -13.09
CA SER A 208 -10.07 -6.46 -12.21
C SER A 208 -10.81 -5.86 -11.00
N LEU A 209 -10.36 -4.70 -10.50
CA LEU A 209 -11.06 -3.96 -9.45
C LEU A 209 -12.37 -3.35 -9.95
N LEU A 210 -12.41 -2.84 -11.19
CA LEU A 210 -13.63 -2.31 -11.80
C LEU A 210 -14.64 -3.41 -12.14
N ASP A 211 -14.16 -4.54 -12.63
CA ASP A 211 -14.98 -5.71 -12.99
C ASP A 211 -15.43 -6.52 -11.74
N GLY A 212 -14.91 -6.21 -10.56
CA GLY A 212 -15.24 -6.92 -9.33
C GLY A 212 -14.66 -8.34 -9.24
N THR A 213 -13.66 -8.67 -10.06
CA THR A 213 -13.11 -10.03 -10.16
C THR A 213 -11.83 -10.23 -9.33
N SER A 214 -11.26 -9.15 -8.78
CA SER A 214 -10.05 -9.25 -7.97
C SER A 214 -10.31 -9.90 -6.61
N PRO A 215 -9.41 -10.76 -6.10
CA PRO A 215 -9.53 -11.31 -4.75
C PRO A 215 -9.57 -10.20 -3.70
N GLY A 216 -10.38 -10.38 -2.64
CA GLY A 216 -10.46 -9.43 -1.54
C GLY A 216 -11.10 -8.09 -1.90
N MET A 217 -12.01 -8.06 -2.86
CA MET A 217 -12.73 -6.85 -3.31
C MET A 217 -13.40 -6.07 -2.18
N SER A 218 -13.85 -6.74 -1.12
CA SER A 218 -14.44 -6.10 0.06
C SER A 218 -13.48 -5.13 0.79
N ALA A 219 -12.18 -5.16 0.44
CA ALA A 219 -11.22 -4.17 0.91
C ALA A 219 -11.56 -2.73 0.50
N LEU A 220 -12.23 -2.56 -0.65
CA LEU A 220 -12.60 -1.25 -1.18
C LEU A 220 -13.84 -0.66 -0.51
N ASP A 221 -14.63 -1.48 0.19
CA ASP A 221 -15.88 -1.05 0.81
C ASP A 221 -15.61 -0.43 2.18
N PRO A 222 -16.05 0.82 2.43
CA PRO A 222 -15.78 1.49 3.69
C PRO A 222 -16.46 0.77 4.88
N THR A 223 -15.67 0.35 5.86
CA THR A 223 -16.14 -0.25 7.11
C THR A 223 -16.01 0.73 8.30
N ALA A 224 -15.27 1.82 8.12
CA ALA A 224 -15.06 2.83 9.15
C ALA A 224 -15.00 4.25 8.55
N LYS A 225 -15.05 5.27 9.42
CA LYS A 225 -14.78 6.66 9.03
C LYS A 225 -13.34 7.02 9.36
N PHE A 226 -12.60 7.53 8.38
CA PHE A 226 -11.27 8.11 8.59
C PHE A 226 -11.37 9.58 9.01
N THR A 227 -12.30 10.32 8.39
CA THR A 227 -12.78 11.64 8.80
C THR A 227 -14.30 11.67 8.66
N PRO A 228 -15.00 12.73 9.13
CA PRO A 228 -16.46 12.81 8.97
C PRO A 228 -16.97 12.64 7.54
N ARG A 229 -16.15 13.02 6.53
CA ARG A 229 -16.51 12.97 5.10
C ARG A 229 -15.80 11.89 4.30
N VAL A 230 -14.89 11.14 4.94
CA VAL A 230 -14.03 10.16 4.26
C VAL A 230 -14.23 8.80 4.91
N GLY A 231 -14.68 7.83 4.11
CA GLY A 231 -14.74 6.42 4.48
C GLY A 231 -13.38 5.74 4.31
N ILE A 232 -13.17 4.65 5.03
CA ILE A 232 -12.02 3.78 4.86
C ILE A 232 -12.45 2.31 4.94
N GLY A 233 -12.06 1.54 3.94
CA GLY A 233 -12.08 0.08 3.96
C GLY A 233 -10.76 -0.49 4.47
N ALA A 234 -10.30 -1.59 3.94
CA ALA A 234 -8.96 -2.07 4.28
C ALA A 234 -7.91 -1.28 3.49
N ALA A 235 -7.39 -0.20 4.06
CA ALA A 235 -6.55 0.86 3.50
C ALA A 235 -7.24 1.79 2.49
N TRP A 236 -8.14 1.29 1.66
CA TRP A 236 -8.77 2.06 0.59
C TRP A 236 -9.62 3.19 1.14
N ILE A 237 -9.41 4.39 0.62
CA ILE A 237 -10.10 5.62 1.01
C ILE A 237 -11.23 5.88 0.04
N THR A 238 -12.42 6.15 0.57
CA THR A 238 -13.59 6.54 -0.24
C THR A 238 -14.06 7.92 0.17
N LEU A 239 -14.21 8.80 -0.81
CA LEU A 239 -14.69 10.17 -0.60
C LEU A 239 -15.69 10.56 -1.69
N GLU A 240 -16.60 11.47 -1.32
CA GLU A 240 -17.47 12.14 -2.28
C GLU A 240 -16.72 13.33 -2.90
N HIS A 241 -16.59 13.32 -4.23
CA HIS A 241 -15.92 14.38 -4.99
C HIS A 241 -16.75 14.75 -6.21
N ASN A 242 -17.22 15.99 -6.29
CA ASN A 242 -18.06 16.49 -7.40
C ASN A 242 -19.27 15.60 -7.74
N GLY A 243 -19.96 15.08 -6.70
CA GLY A 243 -21.12 14.21 -6.84
C GLY A 243 -20.80 12.77 -7.27
N ARG A 244 -19.53 12.35 -7.15
CA ARG A 244 -19.04 11.01 -7.43
C ARG A 244 -18.42 10.39 -6.19
N SER A 245 -18.63 9.10 -6.00
CA SER A 245 -17.97 8.32 -4.95
C SER A 245 -16.67 7.75 -5.50
N ILE A 246 -15.55 8.32 -5.06
CA ILE A 246 -14.20 7.94 -5.53
C ILE A 246 -13.51 7.08 -4.48
N THR A 247 -13.16 5.84 -4.86
CA THR A 247 -12.29 4.97 -4.06
C THR A 247 -10.87 5.09 -4.57
N TRP A 248 -9.90 5.38 -3.68
CA TRP A 248 -8.54 5.69 -4.10
C TRP A 248 -7.49 5.38 -3.03
N HIS A 249 -6.24 5.34 -3.46
CA HIS A 249 -5.06 5.41 -2.60
C HIS A 249 -3.91 6.11 -3.34
N ASN A 250 -3.04 6.79 -2.61
CA ASN A 250 -1.78 7.30 -3.15
C ASN A 250 -0.57 6.61 -2.52
N GLY A 251 0.58 6.77 -3.13
CA GLY A 251 1.83 6.26 -2.62
C GLY A 251 2.97 7.25 -2.81
N SER A 252 3.93 7.17 -1.90
CA SER A 252 5.18 7.91 -2.01
C SER A 252 6.28 7.15 -1.30
N THR A 253 7.47 7.17 -1.90
CA THR A 253 8.73 6.71 -1.32
C THR A 253 9.77 7.84 -1.40
N GLY A 254 11.02 7.54 -1.16
CA GLY A 254 12.09 8.53 -1.30
C GLY A 254 12.18 9.13 -2.71
N GLY A 255 11.96 8.30 -3.75
CA GLY A 255 12.17 8.66 -5.13
C GLY A 255 10.96 8.47 -6.05
N PHE A 256 9.81 8.02 -5.54
CA PHE A 256 8.64 7.73 -6.37
C PHE A 256 7.39 8.37 -5.79
N SER A 257 6.42 8.61 -6.66
CA SER A 257 5.05 8.92 -6.26
C SER A 257 4.07 8.18 -7.16
N SER A 258 2.92 7.81 -6.60
CA SER A 258 1.91 7.01 -7.27
C SER A 258 0.51 7.43 -6.83
N TRP A 259 -0.48 7.16 -7.65
CA TRP A 259 -1.89 7.34 -7.36
C TRP A 259 -2.71 6.29 -8.12
N ILE A 260 -3.71 5.73 -7.48
CA ILE A 260 -4.73 4.86 -8.07
C ILE A 260 -6.10 5.32 -7.58
N GLY A 261 -7.07 5.42 -8.47
CA GLY A 261 -8.42 5.79 -8.09
C GLY A 261 -9.46 5.26 -9.07
N LEU A 262 -10.66 4.98 -8.55
CA LEU A 262 -11.79 4.39 -9.24
C LEU A 262 -13.06 5.19 -8.96
N ASP A 263 -13.79 5.50 -10.02
CA ASP A 263 -15.24 5.78 -9.99
C ASP A 263 -15.94 4.47 -10.41
N ARG A 264 -16.28 3.65 -9.40
CA ARG A 264 -16.88 2.33 -9.63
C ARG A 264 -18.24 2.42 -10.33
N ALA A 265 -18.99 3.50 -10.08
CA ALA A 265 -20.31 3.71 -10.71
C ALA A 265 -20.19 4.07 -12.20
N ALA A 266 -19.11 4.75 -12.58
CA ALA A 266 -18.82 5.07 -13.98
C ALA A 266 -18.00 3.96 -14.69
N GLY A 267 -17.58 2.90 -13.98
CA GLY A 267 -16.70 1.87 -14.53
C GLY A 267 -15.32 2.42 -14.94
N THR A 268 -14.89 3.52 -14.36
CA THR A 268 -13.68 4.25 -14.80
C THR A 268 -12.63 4.26 -13.70
N GLY A 269 -11.39 4.04 -14.09
CA GLY A 269 -10.27 4.08 -13.16
C GLY A 269 -8.99 4.63 -13.79
N VAL A 270 -8.10 5.12 -12.95
CA VAL A 270 -6.83 5.72 -13.35
C VAL A 270 -5.72 5.29 -12.41
N VAL A 271 -4.55 5.02 -12.95
CA VAL A 271 -3.31 4.86 -12.19
C VAL A 271 -2.21 5.75 -12.78
N VAL A 272 -1.50 6.45 -11.89
CA VAL A 272 -0.36 7.29 -12.24
C VAL A 272 0.85 6.85 -11.43
N LEU A 273 1.95 6.55 -12.11
CA LEU A 273 3.25 6.22 -11.50
C LEU A 273 4.30 7.20 -11.99
N THR A 274 5.18 7.65 -11.11
CA THR A 274 6.33 8.48 -11.46
C THR A 274 7.57 8.09 -10.64
N ALA A 275 8.74 8.10 -11.27
CA ALA A 275 10.02 7.89 -10.61
C ALA A 275 10.63 9.21 -10.11
N VAL A 276 9.76 10.13 -9.66
CA VAL A 276 10.13 11.38 -9.00
C VAL A 276 9.25 11.57 -7.77
N HIS A 277 9.85 11.93 -6.64
CA HIS A 277 9.13 12.30 -5.41
C HIS A 277 8.40 13.63 -5.58
N ARG A 278 7.24 13.59 -6.23
CA ARG A 278 6.36 14.73 -6.45
C ARG A 278 4.92 14.25 -6.53
N SER A 279 4.04 14.74 -5.63
CA SER A 279 2.64 14.32 -5.61
C SER A 279 1.99 14.39 -6.99
N VAL A 280 1.27 13.32 -7.32
CA VAL A 280 0.47 13.16 -8.54
C VAL A 280 -1.04 13.08 -8.25
N ASP A 281 -1.45 13.34 -7.02
CA ASP A 281 -2.85 13.21 -6.57
C ASP A 281 -3.78 14.09 -7.38
N ARG A 282 -3.41 15.38 -7.54
CA ARG A 282 -4.21 16.34 -8.31
C ARG A 282 -4.38 15.93 -9.77
N GLN A 283 -3.32 15.36 -10.37
CA GLN A 283 -3.36 14.84 -11.74
C GLN A 283 -4.25 13.60 -11.80
N GLY A 284 -4.12 12.68 -10.84
CA GLY A 284 -4.94 11.47 -10.76
C GLY A 284 -6.44 11.78 -10.68
N PHE A 285 -6.84 12.63 -9.75
CA PHE A 285 -8.24 13.05 -9.61
C PHE A 285 -8.77 13.74 -10.87
N ARG A 286 -8.00 14.68 -11.46
CA ARG A 286 -8.42 15.40 -12.67
C ARG A 286 -8.63 14.47 -13.86
N ILE A 287 -7.70 13.53 -14.09
CA ILE A 287 -7.79 12.58 -15.18
C ILE A 287 -8.99 11.66 -14.96
N LEU A 288 -9.18 11.14 -13.74
CA LEU A 288 -10.33 10.29 -13.42
C LEU A 288 -11.65 11.02 -13.69
N GLU A 289 -11.80 12.26 -13.26
CA GLU A 289 -13.00 13.07 -13.47
C GLU A 289 -13.27 13.31 -14.96
N GLU A 290 -12.22 13.62 -15.74
CA GLU A 290 -12.35 13.86 -17.19
C GLU A 290 -12.84 12.61 -17.92
N PHE A 291 -12.26 11.44 -17.67
CA PHE A 291 -12.65 10.20 -18.33
C PHE A 291 -13.99 9.66 -17.82
N ALA A 292 -14.26 9.73 -16.53
CA ALA A 292 -15.55 9.32 -15.97
C ALA A 292 -16.73 10.20 -16.43
N THR A 293 -16.47 11.42 -16.90
CA THR A 293 -17.49 12.30 -17.47
C THR A 293 -17.78 11.93 -18.93
N ARG A 294 -16.79 11.46 -19.68
CA ARG A 294 -16.93 11.02 -21.08
C ARG A 294 -17.61 9.64 -21.22
N ALA A 295 -17.52 8.79 -20.19
CA ALA A 295 -18.13 7.45 -20.16
C ALA A 295 -19.64 7.44 -19.88
N ARG A 296 -20.26 8.61 -19.73
CA ARG A 296 -21.72 8.80 -19.63
C ARG A 296 -22.29 9.24 -20.97
#